data_21eda38886953cf21dde06fe61a4a95c
#
_entry.id   21eda38886953cf21dde06fe61a4a95c
#
_cell.length_a   1.000
_cell.length_b   1.000
_cell.length_c   1.000
_cell.angle_alpha   90.00
_cell.angle_beta   90.00
_cell.angle_gamma   90.00
#
_symmetry.space_group_name_H-M   'P 1'
#
loop_
_entity.id
_entity.type
_entity.pdbx_description
1 polymer ?
#
loop_
_entity_poly.entity_id
_entity_poly.type
_entity_poly.pdbx_seq_one_letter_code
_entity_poly.pdbx_strand_id
1 'polypeptide(L)'
;MEEEGITFVTNTDVGKDKKAKELLKEFDRVLLCCGASNPRDIQAPGRDAKGIWFAVDFLRTVTTSLLDSDLKDKKVPDIKGKHVVGIGGGDTGNDCVGTSIRLGAKSVTQLEMMPQPPLTRTPENPWPEWPRVC
;
A
#
# COMPACT_ATOMS: atom_id res chain seq x y z
N MET A 1 -0.97 -8.67 20.53
CA MET A 1 -1.64 -9.77 19.77
C MET A 1 -1.31 -11.14 20.37
N GLU A 2 -0.05 -11.57 20.52
CA GLU A 2 0.28 -12.85 21.20
C GLU A 2 -0.21 -12.86 22.65
N GLU A 3 -0.06 -11.76 23.38
CA GLU A 3 -0.59 -11.57 24.74
C GLU A 3 -2.12 -11.72 24.84
N GLU A 4 -2.82 -11.57 23.72
CA GLU A 4 -4.27 -11.76 23.59
C GLU A 4 -4.63 -13.19 23.13
N GLY A 5 -3.65 -14.10 23.08
CA GLY A 5 -3.84 -15.50 22.73
C GLY A 5 -3.81 -15.80 21.22
N ILE A 6 -3.32 -14.87 20.40
CA ILE A 6 -3.19 -15.08 18.96
C ILE A 6 -1.92 -15.88 18.67
N THR A 7 -2.06 -16.98 17.93
CA THR A 7 -0.94 -17.79 17.47
C THR A 7 -0.56 -17.43 16.05
N PHE A 8 0.71 -17.04 15.84
CA PHE A 8 1.26 -16.80 14.52
C PHE A 8 1.97 -18.05 14.00
N VAL A 9 1.58 -18.51 12.81
CA VAL A 9 2.25 -19.62 12.11
C VAL A 9 2.94 -19.04 10.88
N THR A 10 4.22 -18.76 11.01
CA THR A 10 5.04 -18.17 9.94
C THR A 10 5.62 -19.23 9.01
N ASN A 11 6.18 -18.82 7.86
CA ASN A 11 6.79 -19.69 6.86
C ASN A 11 5.85 -20.81 6.36
N THR A 12 4.55 -20.52 6.30
CA THR A 12 3.53 -21.48 5.90
C THR A 12 2.75 -20.93 4.72
N ASP A 13 2.86 -21.60 3.58
CA ASP A 13 2.11 -21.30 2.35
C ASP A 13 0.81 -22.11 2.36
N VAL A 14 -0.32 -21.40 2.50
CA VAL A 14 -1.64 -22.04 2.45
C VAL A 14 -1.97 -22.41 1.00
N GLY A 15 -2.20 -23.70 0.78
CA GLY A 15 -2.36 -24.31 -0.54
C GLY A 15 -1.23 -25.28 -0.87
N LYS A 16 -0.03 -24.98 -0.40
CA LYS A 16 1.15 -25.83 -0.58
C LYS A 16 1.48 -26.62 0.70
N ASP A 17 1.84 -25.90 1.78
CA ASP A 17 2.28 -26.52 3.03
C ASP A 17 1.10 -26.94 3.91
N LYS A 18 0.02 -26.17 3.91
CA LYS A 18 -1.24 -26.50 4.60
C LYS A 18 -2.42 -26.30 3.66
N LYS A 19 -3.22 -27.34 3.48
CA LYS A 19 -4.35 -27.30 2.55
C LYS A 19 -5.53 -26.53 3.14
N ALA A 20 -6.24 -25.74 2.31
CA ALA A 20 -7.42 -25.01 2.73
C ALA A 20 -8.50 -25.90 3.37
N LYS A 21 -8.67 -27.15 2.91
CA LYS A 21 -9.60 -28.11 3.50
C LYS A 21 -9.23 -28.52 4.93
N GLU A 22 -7.97 -28.47 5.31
CA GLU A 22 -7.50 -28.75 6.67
C GLU A 22 -7.88 -27.59 7.58
N LEU A 23 -7.67 -26.35 7.14
CA LEU A 23 -8.09 -25.17 7.88
C LEU A 23 -9.60 -25.14 8.14
N LEU A 24 -10.41 -25.50 7.13
CA LEU A 24 -11.88 -25.58 7.27
C LEU A 24 -12.36 -26.67 8.22
N LYS A 25 -11.53 -27.67 8.54
CA LYS A 25 -11.84 -28.71 9.54
C LYS A 25 -11.35 -28.35 10.94
N GLU A 26 -10.26 -27.59 11.00
CA GLU A 26 -9.59 -27.22 12.25
C GLU A 26 -10.21 -25.98 12.92
N PHE A 27 -10.77 -25.06 12.11
CA PHE A 27 -11.29 -23.78 12.58
C PHE A 27 -12.77 -23.60 12.20
N ASP A 28 -13.54 -22.98 13.09
CA ASP A 28 -14.95 -22.65 12.87
C ASP A 28 -15.15 -21.60 11.78
N ARG A 29 -14.19 -20.70 11.61
CA ARG A 29 -14.22 -19.64 10.59
C ARG A 29 -12.82 -19.36 10.08
N VAL A 30 -12.73 -18.96 8.82
CA VAL A 30 -11.48 -18.54 8.17
C VAL A 30 -11.67 -17.15 7.58
N LEU A 31 -10.80 -16.23 7.94
CA LEU A 31 -10.76 -14.87 7.40
C LEU A 31 -9.55 -14.74 6.45
N LEU A 32 -9.81 -14.36 5.19
CA LEU A 32 -8.77 -14.15 4.19
C LEU A 32 -8.28 -12.71 4.23
N CYS A 33 -7.06 -12.50 4.70
CA CYS A 33 -6.39 -11.21 4.76
C CYS A 33 -5.11 -11.22 3.90
N CYS A 34 -5.21 -11.71 2.66
CA CYS A 34 -4.06 -12.00 1.79
C CYS A 34 -3.49 -10.75 1.08
N GLY A 35 -4.11 -9.59 1.24
CA GLY A 35 -3.74 -8.39 0.50
C GLY A 35 -4.05 -8.49 -1.01
N ALA A 36 -3.49 -7.57 -1.79
CA ALA A 36 -3.58 -7.54 -3.24
C ALA A 36 -2.22 -7.15 -3.85
N SER A 37 -1.67 -8.00 -4.70
CA SER A 37 -0.37 -7.77 -5.33
C SER A 37 -0.43 -7.57 -6.85
N ASN A 38 -1.61 -7.74 -7.45
CA ASN A 38 -1.79 -7.50 -8.88
C ASN A 38 -2.22 -6.04 -9.10
N PRO A 39 -1.32 -5.15 -9.59
CA PRO A 39 -1.62 -3.73 -9.71
C PRO A 39 -2.59 -3.47 -10.86
N ARG A 40 -3.45 -2.47 -10.70
CA ARG A 40 -4.13 -1.85 -11.83
C ARG A 40 -3.14 -0.95 -12.56
N ASP A 41 -3.16 -1.00 -13.87
CA ASP A 41 -2.27 -0.17 -14.68
C ASP A 41 -3.07 0.79 -15.57
N ILE A 42 -2.46 1.94 -15.85
CA ILE A 42 -3.04 2.94 -16.73
C ILE A 42 -2.54 2.73 -18.16
N GLN A 43 -3.45 2.69 -19.11
CA GLN A 43 -3.14 2.60 -20.53
C GLN A 43 -2.97 4.02 -21.09
N ALA A 44 -1.73 4.51 -21.07
CA ALA A 44 -1.42 5.86 -21.52
C ALA A 44 -0.11 5.89 -22.34
N PRO A 45 0.02 6.77 -23.32
CA PRO A 45 1.29 6.97 -24.02
C PRO A 45 2.42 7.30 -23.04
N GLY A 46 3.58 6.66 -23.22
CA GLY A 46 4.74 6.86 -22.36
C GLY A 46 4.71 6.06 -21.06
N ARG A 47 3.77 5.10 -20.89
CA ARG A 47 3.72 4.22 -19.68
C ARG A 47 5.03 3.44 -19.47
N ASP A 48 5.78 3.18 -20.51
CA ASP A 48 7.09 2.50 -20.52
C ASP A 48 8.28 3.40 -20.18
N ALA A 49 8.04 4.69 -19.92
CA ALA A 49 9.10 5.62 -19.55
C ALA A 49 9.78 5.24 -18.23
N LYS A 50 11.07 5.52 -18.13
CA LYS A 50 11.84 5.29 -16.90
C LYS A 50 11.34 6.17 -15.76
N GLY A 51 11.33 5.62 -14.56
CA GLY A 51 10.93 6.34 -13.34
C GLY A 51 9.46 6.23 -13.02
N ILE A 52 8.69 5.44 -13.77
CA ILE A 52 7.29 5.11 -13.46
C ILE A 52 7.26 3.82 -12.63
N TRP A 53 6.67 3.89 -11.46
CA TRP A 53 6.60 2.81 -10.48
C TRP A 53 5.15 2.47 -10.14
N PHE A 54 4.88 1.21 -9.89
CA PHE A 54 3.67 0.84 -9.16
C PHE A 54 3.83 1.21 -7.69
N ALA A 55 2.78 1.76 -7.10
CA ALA A 55 2.80 2.27 -5.72
C ALA A 55 3.29 1.23 -4.71
N VAL A 56 2.74 0.00 -4.77
CA VAL A 56 3.13 -1.06 -3.83
C VAL A 56 4.58 -1.49 -4.02
N ASP A 57 5.08 -1.53 -5.24
CA ASP A 57 6.50 -1.88 -5.51
C ASP A 57 7.43 -0.78 -5.01
N PHE A 58 7.05 0.49 -5.18
CA PHE A 58 7.77 1.62 -4.61
C PHE A 58 7.84 1.54 -3.09
N LEU A 59 6.70 1.41 -2.42
CA LEU A 59 6.60 1.33 -0.96
C LEU A 59 7.35 0.11 -0.40
N ARG A 60 7.21 -1.05 -1.02
CA ARG A 60 7.91 -2.28 -0.65
C ARG A 60 9.42 -2.09 -0.77
N THR A 61 9.90 -1.55 -1.88
CA THR A 61 11.33 -1.32 -2.11
C THR A 61 11.91 -0.40 -1.05
N VAL A 62 11.23 0.71 -0.74
CA VAL A 62 11.67 1.65 0.29
C VAL A 62 11.68 1.01 1.67
N THR A 63 10.60 0.32 2.04
CA THR A 63 10.49 -0.32 3.37
C THR A 63 11.55 -1.41 3.54
N THR A 64 11.72 -2.28 2.55
CA THR A 64 12.74 -3.34 2.59
C THR A 64 14.14 -2.76 2.69
N SER A 65 14.46 -1.76 1.87
CA SER A 65 15.76 -1.09 1.92
C SER A 65 16.02 -0.40 3.25
N LEU A 66 15.01 0.21 3.85
CA LEU A 66 15.12 0.83 5.17
C LEU A 66 15.42 -0.23 6.25
N LEU A 67 14.67 -1.32 6.28
CA LEU A 67 14.81 -2.38 7.30
C LEU A 67 16.12 -3.16 7.16
N ASP A 68 16.50 -3.49 5.94
CA ASP A 68 17.65 -4.36 5.67
C ASP A 68 18.98 -3.61 5.66
N SER A 69 18.98 -2.32 5.30
CA SER A 69 20.22 -1.59 5.03
C SER A 69 20.26 -0.14 5.51
N ASP A 70 19.19 0.35 6.15
CA ASP A 70 19.06 1.77 6.50
C ASP A 70 19.21 2.67 5.25
N LEU A 71 18.56 2.26 4.14
CA LEU A 71 18.61 2.90 2.81
C LEU A 71 19.99 2.93 2.14
N LYS A 72 20.95 2.15 2.61
CA LYS A 72 22.34 2.16 2.10
C LYS A 72 22.55 1.27 0.87
N ASP A 73 21.61 0.37 0.57
CA ASP A 73 21.71 -0.58 -0.54
C ASP A 73 21.47 0.03 -1.94
N LYS A 74 21.09 1.30 -2.00
CA LYS A 74 20.83 2.07 -3.23
C LYS A 74 19.77 1.47 -4.16
N LYS A 75 18.87 0.62 -3.64
CA LYS A 75 17.75 0.05 -4.42
C LYS A 75 16.58 1.00 -4.57
N VAL A 76 16.46 1.96 -3.65
CA VAL A 76 15.39 2.96 -3.66
C VAL A 76 15.57 3.91 -4.84
N PRO A 77 14.49 4.26 -5.55
CA PRO A 77 14.57 5.24 -6.63
C PRO A 77 15.16 6.56 -6.13
N ASP A 78 16.09 7.12 -6.89
CA ASP A 78 16.63 8.45 -6.60
C ASP A 78 15.60 9.53 -6.94
N ILE A 79 14.90 10.00 -5.91
CA ILE A 79 13.88 11.06 -6.02
C ILE A 79 14.26 12.34 -5.27
N LYS A 80 15.42 12.35 -4.61
CA LYS A 80 15.89 13.54 -3.87
C LYS A 80 15.99 14.74 -4.80
N GLY A 81 15.32 15.83 -4.43
CA GLY A 81 15.29 17.07 -5.19
C GLY A 81 14.45 17.01 -6.49
N LYS A 82 13.74 15.92 -6.76
CA LYS A 82 12.91 15.76 -7.95
C LYS A 82 11.44 16.11 -7.68
N HIS A 83 10.73 16.42 -8.75
CA HIS A 83 9.27 16.55 -8.74
C HIS A 83 8.65 15.17 -8.94
N VAL A 84 7.79 14.76 -8.03
CA VAL A 84 7.10 13.46 -8.06
C VAL A 84 5.61 13.68 -8.35
N VAL A 85 5.05 12.84 -9.19
CA VAL A 85 3.61 12.83 -9.47
C VAL A 85 3.06 11.46 -9.06
N GLY A 86 2.08 11.46 -8.14
CA GLY A 86 1.30 10.28 -7.77
C GLY A 86 -0.03 10.27 -8.51
N ILE A 87 -0.39 9.15 -9.13
CA ILE A 87 -1.68 8.98 -9.80
C ILE A 87 -2.55 8.06 -8.94
N GLY A 88 -3.62 8.62 -8.40
CA GLY A 88 -4.56 7.98 -7.49
C GLY A 88 -4.58 8.64 -6.11
N GLY A 89 -5.76 8.84 -5.55
CA GLY A 89 -6.02 9.60 -4.31
C GLY A 89 -6.34 8.75 -3.08
N GLY A 90 -6.26 7.42 -3.16
CA GLY A 90 -6.52 6.54 -2.02
C GLY A 90 -5.37 6.47 -1.02
N ASP A 91 -5.55 5.70 0.06
CA ASP A 91 -4.57 5.55 1.17
C ASP A 91 -3.18 5.15 0.68
N THR A 92 -3.09 4.21 -0.27
CA THR A 92 -1.81 3.83 -0.88
C THR A 92 -1.12 5.01 -1.59
N GLY A 93 -1.92 5.89 -2.22
CA GLY A 93 -1.41 7.12 -2.84
C GLY A 93 -0.84 8.08 -1.78
N ASN A 94 -1.55 8.27 -0.66
CA ASN A 94 -1.09 9.07 0.47
C ASN A 94 0.21 8.54 1.07
N ASP A 95 0.35 7.21 1.21
CA ASP A 95 1.59 6.58 1.65
C ASP A 95 2.76 6.88 0.70
N CYS A 96 2.51 6.88 -0.61
CA CYS A 96 3.51 7.27 -1.61
C CYS A 96 3.91 8.75 -1.49
N VAL A 97 2.95 9.64 -1.21
CA VAL A 97 3.23 11.07 -0.96
C VAL A 97 4.15 11.23 0.25
N GLY A 98 3.76 10.68 1.40
CA GLY A 98 4.55 10.75 2.63
C GLY A 98 5.94 10.14 2.47
N THR A 99 6.04 8.99 1.81
CA THR A 99 7.31 8.32 1.53
C THR A 99 8.19 9.14 0.61
N SER A 100 7.64 9.75 -0.43
CA SER A 100 8.38 10.61 -1.36
C SER A 100 8.94 11.86 -0.66
N ILE A 101 8.16 12.48 0.23
CA ILE A 101 8.60 13.62 1.03
C ILE A 101 9.77 13.20 1.94
N ARG A 102 9.65 12.08 2.65
CA ARG A 102 10.72 11.56 3.52
C ARG A 102 12.02 11.24 2.77
N LEU A 103 11.92 10.82 1.51
CA LEU A 103 13.08 10.59 0.62
C LEU A 103 13.63 11.89 0.00
N GLY A 104 13.08 13.04 0.34
CA GLY A 104 13.59 14.34 -0.06
C GLY A 104 13.15 14.81 -1.46
N ALA A 105 11.98 14.42 -1.92
CA ALA A 105 11.38 14.98 -3.12
C ALA A 105 11.26 16.51 -3.00
N LYS A 106 11.49 17.23 -4.09
CA LYS A 106 11.34 18.70 -4.13
C LYS A 106 9.88 19.13 -4.09
N SER A 107 9.02 18.37 -4.73
CA SER A 107 7.56 18.48 -4.63
C SER A 107 6.91 17.15 -4.93
N VAL A 108 5.72 16.95 -4.37
CA VAL A 108 4.86 15.82 -4.70
C VAL A 108 3.50 16.37 -5.11
N THR A 109 3.02 15.97 -6.27
CA THR A 109 1.66 16.28 -6.76
C THR A 109 0.89 15.00 -6.86
N GLN A 110 -0.26 14.93 -6.20
CA GLN A 110 -1.17 13.79 -6.29
C GLN A 110 -2.35 14.15 -7.19
N LEU A 111 -2.64 13.29 -8.16
CA LEU A 111 -3.76 13.44 -9.08
C LEU A 111 -4.86 12.46 -8.70
N GLU A 112 -6.06 12.98 -8.47
CA GLU A 112 -7.25 12.20 -8.18
C GLU A 112 -8.35 12.53 -9.19
N MET A 113 -9.01 11.49 -9.70
CA MET A 113 -10.11 11.64 -10.66
C MET A 113 -11.46 11.88 -10.00
N MET A 114 -11.59 11.54 -8.72
CA MET A 114 -12.83 11.75 -7.97
C MET A 114 -12.94 13.18 -7.48
N PRO A 115 -14.16 13.72 -7.32
CA PRO A 115 -14.35 15.01 -6.68
C PRO A 115 -13.73 15.05 -5.29
N GLN A 116 -13.28 16.23 -4.87
CA GLN A 116 -12.77 16.41 -3.52
C GLN A 116 -13.81 16.01 -2.47
N PRO A 117 -13.50 15.12 -1.54
CA PRO A 117 -14.39 14.78 -0.44
C PRO A 117 -14.70 16.00 0.46
N PRO A 118 -15.80 15.97 1.21
CA PRO A 118 -16.08 17.02 2.20
C PRO A 118 -15.04 17.03 3.32
N LEU A 119 -14.87 18.18 3.97
CA LEU A 119 -13.94 18.32 5.10
C LEU A 119 -14.46 17.68 6.40
N THR A 120 -15.77 17.47 6.50
CA THR A 120 -16.42 16.85 7.65
C THR A 120 -17.42 15.81 7.18
N ARG A 121 -17.78 14.88 8.08
CA ARG A 121 -18.81 13.88 7.79
C ARG A 121 -20.12 14.54 7.40
N THR A 122 -20.75 13.98 6.37
CA THR A 122 -22.11 14.36 5.96
C THR A 122 -23.15 13.43 6.60
N PRO A 123 -24.44 13.81 6.61
CA PRO A 123 -25.51 12.94 7.08
C PRO A 123 -25.58 11.58 6.37
N GLU A 124 -25.11 11.50 5.11
CA GLU A 124 -25.07 10.27 4.31
C GLU A 124 -23.87 9.38 4.66
N ASN A 125 -22.96 9.85 5.51
CA ASN A 125 -21.81 9.09 5.99
C ASN A 125 -21.65 9.25 7.52
N PRO A 126 -22.64 8.78 8.32
CA PRO A 126 -22.63 8.93 9.76
C PRO A 126 -21.59 7.98 10.41
N TRP A 127 -21.25 8.25 11.67
CA TRP A 127 -20.58 7.27 12.52
C TRP A 127 -21.49 6.04 12.72
N PRO A 128 -20.99 4.80 12.71
CA PRO A 128 -19.56 4.36 12.71
C PRO A 128 -18.99 4.01 11.33
N GLU A 129 -19.59 4.42 10.26
CA GLU A 129 -19.07 4.14 8.93
C GLU A 129 -17.66 4.70 8.73
N TRP A 130 -16.89 4.09 7.80
CA TRP A 130 -15.59 4.62 7.39
C TRP A 130 -15.74 6.07 6.91
N PRO A 131 -14.92 7.01 7.38
CA PRO A 131 -15.07 8.41 7.00
C PRO A 131 -14.71 8.63 5.52
N ARG A 132 -15.61 9.27 4.80
CA ARG A 132 -15.41 9.70 3.40
C ARG A 132 -15.14 11.21 3.39
N VAL A 133 -14.07 11.61 4.05
CA VAL A 133 -13.64 13.01 4.21
C VAL A 133 -12.19 13.19 3.77
N CYS A 134 -11.78 14.46 3.52
CA CYS A 134 -10.38 14.80 3.23
C CYS A 134 -9.47 14.60 4.46
#